data_97b4c7fffb7dccbe828bce65d1210d7c
#
_entry.id   97b4c7fffb7dccbe828bce65d1210d7c
#
_cell.length_a   1.000
_cell.length_b   1.000
_cell.length_c   1.000
_cell.angle_alpha   90.00
_cell.angle_beta   90.00
_cell.angle_gamma   90.00
#
_symmetry.space_group_name_H-M   'P 1'
#
loop_
_entity.id
_entity.type
_entity.pdbx_description
1 polymer ?
#
loop_
_entity_poly.entity_id
_entity_poly.type
_entity_poly.pdbx_seq_one_letter_code
_entity_poly.pdbx_strand_id
1 'polypeptide(L)'
;MKFLNITHIFFLHAIMCQVFLPPLFAQDGLFAPKKSVPILKAPKPKSLQEAKELFIKNYADIAGATSKSCLDQAIALEKAIKAFLRKPSNETHRLAKISWINARFPYLQGEVFRMKLIADTDGKINGWPVRPGIIDYTQNDSSAGLIQNSERLPSITKDSIIKMNLSSGKEQIILGYHVIEFLLWGEDNEIVGSGDRSFKDYVKSENNSAERRAQFLMNCTEILINDLENEVSEWKSGNKNNRSGRLQAMPVDDAIALILERISQLSSSISSSQIDSIIVDGSKFTEQSTYSDTTHFDFLHSIAGISNLFAGAYVGLDGKIKVLGLGLMGLAEEINVINSDDLRSIMNNAMRASQNFKGPFDILSSKDKKNQLYLDTKNSVTELSDALKPLTSVVNDLGKSLK
;
A
#
# COMPACT_ATOMS: atom_id res chain seq x y z
N MET A 1 28.85 12.20 22.49
CA MET A 1 28.67 11.85 21.06
C MET A 1 28.30 10.36 20.99
N LYS A 2 26.99 10.04 21.04
CA LYS A 2 26.53 8.66 20.88
C LYS A 2 26.18 8.48 19.40
N PHE A 3 26.89 7.59 18.73
CA PHE A 3 26.63 7.22 17.34
C PHE A 3 25.26 6.54 17.25
N LEU A 4 24.39 7.06 16.37
CA LEU A 4 23.13 6.38 16.01
C LEU A 4 23.48 4.98 15.51
N ASN A 5 23.01 3.97 16.19
CA ASN A 5 23.21 2.59 15.79
C ASN A 5 22.15 2.23 14.75
N ILE A 6 22.41 2.56 13.47
CA ILE A 6 21.57 2.22 12.31
C ILE A 6 21.24 0.73 12.26
N THR A 7 22.04 -0.10 12.90
CA THR A 7 21.84 -1.55 13.06
C THR A 7 20.44 -1.90 13.59
N HIS A 8 19.87 -1.07 14.46
CA HIS A 8 18.52 -1.33 15.00
C HIS A 8 17.40 -1.04 14.01
N ILE A 9 17.56 -0.08 13.09
CA ILE A 9 16.58 0.26 12.06
C ILE A 9 16.53 -0.85 11.00
N PHE A 10 17.70 -1.37 10.59
CA PHE A 10 17.78 -2.48 9.63
C PHE A 10 17.35 -3.81 10.24
N PHE A 11 17.53 -4.02 11.53
CA PHE A 11 17.04 -5.20 12.21
C PHE A 11 15.51 -5.25 12.25
N LEU A 12 14.84 -4.10 12.44
CA LEU A 12 13.37 -4.02 12.35
C LEU A 12 12.86 -4.31 10.93
N HIS A 13 13.50 -3.76 9.87
CA HIS A 13 13.08 -4.03 8.48
C HIS A 13 13.37 -5.46 8.04
N ALA A 14 14.50 -6.04 8.45
CA ALA A 14 14.81 -7.45 8.18
C ALA A 14 13.86 -8.41 8.93
N ILE A 15 13.47 -8.07 10.15
CA ILE A 15 12.46 -8.80 10.93
C ILE A 15 11.07 -8.63 10.31
N MET A 16 10.72 -7.44 9.76
CA MET A 16 9.45 -7.22 9.06
C MET A 16 9.25 -8.17 7.87
N CYS A 17 10.30 -8.42 7.08
CA CYS A 17 10.22 -9.38 5.98
C CYS A 17 10.12 -10.85 6.44
N GLN A 18 10.53 -11.16 7.68
CA GLN A 18 10.58 -12.54 8.17
C GLN A 18 9.37 -12.98 9.00
N VAL A 19 8.68 -12.04 9.68
CA VAL A 19 7.67 -12.38 10.70
C VAL A 19 6.24 -12.40 10.17
N PHE A 20 5.97 -11.85 8.97
CA PHE A 20 4.61 -11.62 8.47
C PHE A 20 4.24 -12.35 7.19
N LEU A 21 4.90 -13.42 6.88
CA LEU A 21 4.30 -14.38 5.95
C LEU A 21 3.36 -15.27 6.77
N PRO A 22 2.06 -15.43 6.38
CA PRO A 22 1.22 -16.46 6.95
C PRO A 22 1.93 -17.81 6.85
N PRO A 23 1.59 -18.82 7.68
CA PRO A 23 2.26 -20.12 7.68
C PRO A 23 2.39 -20.79 6.30
N LEU A 24 1.55 -20.41 5.33
CA LEU A 24 1.64 -20.81 3.93
C LEU A 24 2.92 -20.32 3.22
N PHE A 25 3.55 -19.24 3.71
CA PHE A 25 4.75 -18.65 3.10
C PHE A 25 6.06 -19.07 3.78
N ALA A 26 5.98 -19.66 4.96
CA ALA A 26 7.16 -20.08 5.73
C ALA A 26 7.86 -21.34 5.16
N GLN A 27 7.22 -22.07 4.26
CA GLN A 27 7.76 -23.34 3.75
C GLN A 27 8.79 -23.21 2.61
N ASP A 28 8.87 -22.06 1.93
CA ASP A 28 9.68 -21.97 0.70
C ASP A 28 11.08 -21.38 0.86
N GLY A 29 11.59 -21.12 2.06
CA GLY A 29 13.00 -20.74 2.29
C GLY A 29 13.50 -19.48 1.57
N LEU A 30 12.61 -18.70 0.96
CA LEU A 30 12.93 -17.58 0.07
C LEU A 30 13.43 -16.31 0.79
N PHE A 31 13.32 -16.24 2.12
CA PHE A 31 13.58 -15.03 2.89
C PHE A 31 14.56 -15.17 4.05
N ALA A 32 15.47 -16.13 4.00
CA ALA A 32 16.55 -16.22 4.98
C ALA A 32 17.50 -15.00 4.82
N PRO A 33 17.88 -14.29 5.92
CA PRO A 33 18.77 -13.14 5.83
C PRO A 33 20.14 -13.57 5.39
N LYS A 34 20.54 -13.19 4.18
CA LYS A 34 21.89 -13.37 3.69
C LYS A 34 22.74 -12.19 4.13
N LYS A 35 23.67 -12.43 5.08
CA LYS A 35 24.81 -11.60 5.49
C LYS A 35 24.51 -10.19 6.01
N SER A 36 25.25 -9.77 7.03
CA SER A 36 25.28 -8.43 7.62
C SER A 36 25.33 -7.34 6.52
N VAL A 37 24.30 -6.48 6.48
CA VAL A 37 24.26 -5.33 5.59
C VAL A 37 25.34 -4.34 6.05
N PRO A 38 26.18 -3.78 5.16
CA PRO A 38 27.15 -2.76 5.53
C PRO A 38 26.44 -1.58 6.21
N ILE A 39 27.03 -1.06 7.28
CA ILE A 39 26.56 0.17 7.94
C ILE A 39 26.85 1.33 7.00
N LEU A 40 25.90 1.69 6.14
CA LEU A 40 25.96 2.89 5.35
C LEU A 40 25.56 4.08 6.25
N LYS A 41 26.36 5.13 6.25
CA LYS A 41 26.05 6.35 7.01
C LYS A 41 25.32 7.32 6.10
N ALA A 42 24.21 7.87 6.59
CA ALA A 42 23.58 9.03 5.97
C ALA A 42 24.56 10.22 5.93
N PRO A 43 24.48 11.11 4.94
CA PRO A 43 25.31 12.30 4.87
C PRO A 43 25.11 13.15 6.13
N LYS A 44 26.22 13.65 6.71
CA LYS A 44 26.16 14.55 7.85
C LYS A 44 26.05 15.99 7.33
N PRO A 45 24.97 16.74 7.63
CA PRO A 45 24.83 18.13 7.19
C PRO A 45 25.85 19.04 7.91
N LYS A 46 26.22 20.15 7.26
CA LYS A 46 27.12 21.18 7.82
C LYS A 46 26.37 22.34 8.43
N SER A 47 25.07 22.46 8.11
CA SER A 47 24.18 23.50 8.63
C SER A 47 22.74 23.00 8.64
N LEU A 48 21.87 23.69 9.38
CA LEU A 48 20.43 23.42 9.37
C LEU A 48 19.82 23.59 7.98
N GLN A 49 20.26 24.58 7.21
CA GLN A 49 19.80 24.79 5.84
C GLN A 49 20.15 23.58 4.93
N GLU A 50 21.39 23.10 5.02
CA GLU A 50 21.82 21.91 4.29
C GLU A 50 21.02 20.65 4.73
N ALA A 51 20.72 20.53 6.05
CA ALA A 51 19.90 19.44 6.57
C ALA A 51 18.49 19.44 5.94
N LYS A 52 17.85 20.61 5.87
CA LYS A 52 16.54 20.79 5.26
C LYS A 52 16.55 20.38 3.78
N GLU A 53 17.54 20.84 3.01
CA GLU A 53 17.69 20.51 1.59
C GLU A 53 17.95 19.01 1.36
N LEU A 54 18.82 18.40 2.17
CA LEU A 54 19.11 16.96 2.11
C LEU A 54 17.87 16.12 2.44
N PHE A 55 17.05 16.55 3.39
CA PHE A 55 15.80 15.87 3.75
C PHE A 55 14.79 15.91 2.57
N ILE A 56 14.57 17.09 1.97
CA ILE A 56 13.67 17.24 0.81
C ILE A 56 14.15 16.37 -0.36
N LYS A 57 15.46 16.41 -0.65
CA LYS A 57 16.03 15.57 -1.69
C LYS A 57 15.82 14.08 -1.41
N ASN A 58 16.11 13.64 -0.18
CA ASN A 58 15.97 12.24 0.20
C ASN A 58 14.50 11.78 0.17
N TYR A 59 13.54 12.65 0.54
CA TYR A 59 12.12 12.39 0.37
C TYR A 59 11.78 12.07 -1.09
N ALA A 60 12.25 12.89 -2.04
CA ALA A 60 12.01 12.67 -3.46
C ALA A 60 12.70 11.38 -3.97
N ASP A 61 13.92 11.08 -3.48
CA ASP A 61 14.66 9.87 -3.84
C ASP A 61 13.94 8.60 -3.34
N ILE A 62 13.42 8.62 -2.10
CA ILE A 62 12.61 7.52 -1.55
C ILE A 62 11.31 7.35 -2.36
N ALA A 63 10.62 8.45 -2.68
CA ALA A 63 9.40 8.41 -3.48
C ALA A 63 9.66 7.79 -4.87
N GLY A 64 10.75 8.17 -5.53
CA GLY A 64 11.15 7.61 -6.81
C GLY A 64 11.48 6.12 -6.75
N ALA A 65 12.23 5.69 -5.73
CA ALA A 65 12.58 4.29 -5.55
C ALA A 65 11.35 3.44 -5.19
N THR A 66 10.45 3.98 -4.38
CA THR A 66 9.19 3.31 -4.02
C THR A 66 8.28 3.15 -5.23
N SER A 67 8.09 4.23 -6.03
CA SER A 67 7.31 4.18 -7.28
C SER A 67 7.88 3.16 -8.28
N LYS A 68 9.21 3.12 -8.42
CA LYS A 68 9.86 2.10 -9.26
C LYS A 68 9.58 0.68 -8.74
N SER A 69 9.62 0.46 -7.43
CA SER A 69 9.28 -0.83 -6.83
C SER A 69 7.82 -1.20 -7.06
N CYS A 70 6.88 -0.23 -7.04
CA CYS A 70 5.48 -0.47 -7.40
C CYS A 70 5.36 -1.02 -8.83
N LEU A 71 6.01 -0.35 -9.78
CA LEU A 71 6.00 -0.77 -11.18
C LEU A 71 6.62 -2.16 -11.35
N ASP A 72 7.77 -2.42 -10.71
CA ASP A 72 8.44 -3.73 -10.80
C ASP A 72 7.55 -4.87 -10.28
N GLN A 73 6.83 -4.64 -9.18
CA GLN A 73 5.92 -5.62 -8.61
C GLN A 73 4.64 -5.78 -9.44
N ALA A 74 4.13 -4.73 -10.08
CA ALA A 74 2.99 -4.84 -11.01
C ALA A 74 3.36 -5.63 -12.27
N ILE A 75 4.57 -5.47 -12.78
CA ILE A 75 5.11 -6.30 -13.89
C ILE A 75 5.24 -7.77 -13.44
N ALA A 76 5.67 -8.03 -12.21
CA ALA A 76 5.70 -9.38 -11.67
C ALA A 76 4.30 -9.99 -11.53
N LEU A 77 3.31 -9.19 -11.09
CA LEU A 77 1.90 -9.58 -11.05
C LEU A 77 1.37 -9.92 -12.44
N GLU A 78 1.64 -9.10 -13.44
CA GLU A 78 1.27 -9.37 -14.82
C GLU A 78 1.83 -10.72 -15.33
N LYS A 79 3.11 -10.98 -15.04
CA LYS A 79 3.74 -12.26 -15.40
C LYS A 79 3.05 -13.45 -14.73
N ALA A 80 2.68 -13.32 -13.46
CA ALA A 80 1.98 -14.37 -12.72
C ALA A 80 0.55 -14.59 -13.27
N ILE A 81 -0.19 -13.51 -13.58
CA ILE A 81 -1.50 -13.57 -14.21
C ILE A 81 -1.42 -14.22 -15.61
N LYS A 82 -0.44 -13.84 -16.44
CA LYS A 82 -0.21 -14.48 -17.75
C LYS A 82 0.05 -16.00 -17.62
N ALA A 83 0.83 -16.39 -16.61
CA ALA A 83 1.08 -17.82 -16.35
C ALA A 83 -0.20 -18.54 -15.89
N PHE A 84 -0.98 -17.92 -15.03
CA PHE A 84 -2.28 -18.42 -14.59
C PHE A 84 -3.24 -18.59 -15.74
N LEU A 85 -3.46 -17.56 -16.56
CA LEU A 85 -4.41 -17.60 -17.69
C LEU A 85 -3.99 -18.58 -18.79
N ARG A 86 -2.70 -18.80 -18.98
CA ARG A 86 -2.18 -19.80 -19.93
C ARG A 86 -2.43 -21.24 -19.48
N LYS A 87 -2.37 -21.52 -18.19
CA LYS A 87 -2.56 -22.84 -17.59
C LYS A 87 -3.28 -22.71 -16.25
N PRO A 88 -4.60 -22.49 -16.24
CA PRO A 88 -5.36 -22.34 -15.01
C PRO A 88 -5.26 -23.58 -14.13
N SER A 89 -4.83 -23.37 -12.88
CA SER A 89 -4.73 -24.40 -11.85
C SER A 89 -4.74 -23.76 -10.47
N ASN A 90 -4.98 -24.51 -9.40
CA ASN A 90 -4.88 -24.01 -8.04
C ASN A 90 -3.53 -23.34 -7.76
N GLU A 91 -2.44 -23.93 -8.25
CA GLU A 91 -1.09 -23.42 -7.99
C GLU A 91 -0.83 -22.11 -8.73
N THR A 92 -1.13 -22.03 -10.03
CA THR A 92 -0.93 -20.78 -10.79
C THR A 92 -1.85 -19.65 -10.32
N HIS A 93 -3.07 -19.98 -9.89
CA HIS A 93 -4.00 -19.05 -9.28
C HIS A 93 -3.46 -18.51 -7.93
N ARG A 94 -2.98 -19.42 -7.05
CA ARG A 94 -2.32 -19.05 -5.79
C ARG A 94 -1.13 -18.12 -6.02
N LEU A 95 -0.28 -18.40 -7.01
CA LEU A 95 0.87 -17.56 -7.35
C LEU A 95 0.45 -16.17 -7.86
N ALA A 96 -0.65 -16.06 -8.62
CA ALA A 96 -1.19 -14.77 -9.03
C ALA A 96 -1.71 -13.97 -7.83
N LYS A 97 -2.43 -14.61 -6.88
CA LYS A 97 -2.89 -14.00 -5.63
C LYS A 97 -1.71 -13.48 -4.79
N ILE A 98 -0.66 -14.28 -4.60
CA ILE A 98 0.57 -13.87 -3.89
C ILE A 98 1.23 -12.68 -4.58
N SER A 99 1.33 -12.69 -5.90
CA SER A 99 1.93 -11.60 -6.65
C SER A 99 1.13 -10.29 -6.52
N TRP A 100 -0.20 -10.38 -6.42
CA TRP A 100 -1.05 -9.23 -6.14
C TRP A 100 -0.74 -8.64 -4.74
N ILE A 101 -0.68 -9.48 -3.70
CA ILE A 101 -0.31 -9.06 -2.33
C ILE A 101 1.06 -8.35 -2.33
N ASN A 102 2.06 -8.95 -2.98
CA ASN A 102 3.39 -8.34 -3.08
C ASN A 102 3.39 -7.01 -3.84
N ALA A 103 2.54 -6.87 -4.86
CA ALA A 103 2.42 -5.62 -5.62
C ALA A 103 1.77 -4.49 -4.80
N ARG A 104 0.94 -4.82 -3.82
CA ARG A 104 0.37 -3.85 -2.88
C ARG A 104 1.41 -3.23 -1.95
N PHE A 105 2.39 -4.00 -1.48
CA PHE A 105 3.32 -3.55 -0.44
C PHE A 105 4.06 -2.24 -0.77
N PRO A 106 4.82 -2.12 -1.88
CA PRO A 106 5.47 -0.86 -2.21
C PRO A 106 4.46 0.24 -2.54
N TYR A 107 3.29 -0.10 -3.09
CA TYR A 107 2.24 0.86 -3.38
C TYR A 107 1.76 1.55 -2.09
N LEU A 108 1.48 0.79 -1.04
CA LEU A 108 1.06 1.31 0.26
C LEU A 108 2.19 2.09 0.95
N GLN A 109 3.43 1.61 0.90
CA GLN A 109 4.58 2.38 1.39
C GLN A 109 4.74 3.71 0.65
N GLY A 110 4.29 3.80 -0.60
CA GLY A 110 4.25 5.02 -1.40
C GLY A 110 3.10 5.98 -1.06
N GLU A 111 2.17 5.60 -0.20
CA GLU A 111 0.97 6.40 0.08
C GLU A 111 1.31 7.79 0.66
N VAL A 112 2.35 7.89 1.47
CA VAL A 112 2.84 9.15 2.04
C VAL A 112 3.34 10.14 0.98
N PHE A 113 3.67 9.70 -0.24
CA PHE A 113 4.14 10.54 -1.35
C PHE A 113 3.03 11.00 -2.29
N ARG A 114 1.81 10.49 -2.15
CA ARG A 114 0.66 10.88 -2.97
C ARG A 114 0.04 12.18 -2.46
N MET A 115 0.66 13.29 -2.82
CA MET A 115 0.23 14.64 -2.46
C MET A 115 -0.93 15.09 -3.36
N LYS A 116 -1.91 15.81 -2.79
CA LYS A 116 -3.04 16.42 -3.53
C LYS A 116 -2.66 17.51 -4.53
N LEU A 117 -1.36 17.76 -4.75
CA LEU A 117 -0.87 18.82 -5.65
C LEU A 117 -1.20 18.61 -7.13
N ILE A 118 -1.65 17.44 -7.54
CA ILE A 118 -1.92 17.09 -8.94
C ILE A 118 -3.12 16.16 -9.03
N ALA A 119 -3.83 16.21 -10.19
CA ALA A 119 -5.02 15.40 -10.48
C ALA A 119 -4.92 13.97 -9.93
N ASP A 120 -5.92 13.61 -9.16
CA ASP A 120 -6.06 12.35 -8.44
C ASP A 120 -6.02 11.15 -9.41
N THR A 121 -4.84 10.56 -9.57
CA THR A 121 -4.67 9.28 -10.25
C THR A 121 -5.02 8.11 -9.33
N ASP A 122 -5.16 8.37 -8.04
CA ASP A 122 -5.37 7.36 -7.00
C ASP A 122 -6.71 6.64 -7.18
N GLY A 123 -7.75 7.34 -7.62
CA GLY A 123 -9.05 6.73 -7.95
C GLY A 123 -9.01 5.72 -9.10
N LYS A 124 -7.96 5.72 -9.93
CA LYS A 124 -7.76 4.71 -10.99
C LYS A 124 -6.88 3.55 -10.52
N ILE A 125 -5.89 3.82 -9.69
CA ILE A 125 -4.94 2.81 -9.21
C ILE A 125 -5.49 2.06 -8.00
N ASN A 126 -6.06 2.78 -7.04
CA ASN A 126 -6.54 2.26 -5.75
C ASN A 126 -8.00 2.57 -5.50
N GLY A 127 -8.82 2.66 -6.55
CA GLY A 127 -10.24 2.94 -6.43
C GLY A 127 -10.96 1.91 -5.56
N TRP A 128 -11.75 2.41 -4.60
CA TRP A 128 -12.46 1.60 -3.60
C TRP A 128 -13.68 2.40 -3.08
N PRO A 129 -14.78 1.77 -2.65
CA PRO A 129 -15.07 0.32 -2.75
C PRO A 129 -15.44 -0.13 -4.16
N VAL A 130 -15.07 -1.36 -4.48
CA VAL A 130 -15.47 -2.05 -5.71
C VAL A 130 -16.81 -2.75 -5.47
N ARG A 131 -17.72 -2.69 -6.44
CA ARG A 131 -19.01 -3.37 -6.39
C ARG A 131 -18.98 -4.62 -7.28
N PRO A 132 -18.97 -5.84 -6.73
CA PRO A 132 -18.84 -7.10 -7.46
C PRO A 132 -19.77 -7.21 -8.67
N GLY A 133 -21.07 -7.02 -8.47
CA GLY A 133 -22.12 -7.16 -9.50
C GLY A 133 -22.05 -6.16 -10.65
N ILE A 134 -21.15 -5.16 -10.60
CA ILE A 134 -20.87 -4.30 -11.76
C ILE A 134 -19.86 -4.96 -12.69
N ILE A 135 -18.92 -5.74 -12.14
CA ILE A 135 -17.78 -6.31 -12.87
C ILE A 135 -18.09 -7.71 -13.36
N ASP A 136 -18.52 -8.59 -12.47
CA ASP A 136 -18.72 -10.02 -12.73
C ASP A 136 -19.93 -10.56 -11.97
N TYR A 137 -20.23 -11.84 -12.15
CA TYR A 137 -21.28 -12.53 -11.41
C TYR A 137 -21.06 -12.44 -9.88
N THR A 138 -22.17 -12.54 -9.16
CA THR A 138 -22.19 -12.62 -7.69
C THR A 138 -22.87 -13.93 -7.28
N GLN A 139 -22.78 -14.29 -5.99
CA GLN A 139 -23.52 -15.44 -5.44
C GLN A 139 -25.03 -15.33 -5.69
N ASN A 140 -25.56 -14.10 -5.65
CA ASN A 140 -26.99 -13.85 -5.79
C ASN A 140 -27.43 -13.62 -7.23
N ASP A 141 -26.52 -13.36 -8.18
CA ASP A 141 -26.83 -13.11 -9.58
C ASP A 141 -25.70 -13.61 -10.49
N SER A 142 -25.90 -14.77 -11.09
CA SER A 142 -24.96 -15.39 -12.03
C SER A 142 -24.85 -14.66 -13.38
N SER A 143 -25.76 -13.74 -13.67
CA SER A 143 -25.80 -12.94 -14.90
C SER A 143 -25.28 -11.50 -14.71
N ALA A 144 -24.92 -11.13 -13.49
CA ALA A 144 -24.44 -9.78 -13.17
C ALA A 144 -23.12 -9.44 -13.84
N GLY A 145 -22.90 -8.14 -14.00
CA GLY A 145 -21.62 -7.54 -14.36
C GLY A 145 -21.32 -7.42 -15.84
N LEU A 146 -20.33 -6.62 -16.13
CA LEU A 146 -19.88 -6.31 -17.50
C LEU A 146 -19.28 -7.54 -18.20
N ILE A 147 -18.70 -8.45 -17.44
CA ILE A 147 -18.12 -9.69 -17.98
C ILE A 147 -19.21 -10.60 -18.54
N GLN A 148 -20.36 -10.67 -17.89
CA GLN A 148 -21.49 -11.49 -18.35
C GLN A 148 -22.29 -10.82 -19.46
N ASN A 149 -22.20 -9.50 -19.62
CA ASN A 149 -23.05 -8.72 -20.51
C ASN A 149 -22.29 -8.18 -21.72
N SER A 150 -22.37 -8.94 -22.86
CA SER A 150 -21.74 -8.53 -24.10
C SER A 150 -22.46 -7.38 -24.83
N GLU A 151 -23.69 -7.03 -24.47
CA GLU A 151 -24.38 -5.87 -25.04
C GLU A 151 -23.83 -4.58 -24.41
N ARG A 152 -23.61 -4.58 -23.09
CA ARG A 152 -23.03 -3.42 -22.37
C ARG A 152 -21.54 -3.23 -22.63
N LEU A 153 -20.79 -4.32 -22.79
CA LEU A 153 -19.35 -4.30 -23.08
C LEU A 153 -19.05 -5.29 -24.22
N PRO A 154 -19.31 -4.91 -25.49
CA PRO A 154 -19.15 -5.81 -26.64
C PRO A 154 -17.73 -6.35 -26.81
N SER A 155 -16.73 -5.52 -26.57
CA SER A 155 -15.32 -5.90 -26.61
C SER A 155 -14.61 -5.45 -25.33
N ILE A 156 -13.79 -6.33 -24.77
CA ILE A 156 -13.03 -6.08 -23.56
C ILE A 156 -11.61 -5.69 -23.97
N THR A 157 -11.39 -4.38 -24.13
CA THR A 157 -10.09 -3.77 -24.44
C THR A 157 -9.74 -2.73 -23.39
N LYS A 158 -8.48 -2.32 -23.29
CA LYS A 158 -8.07 -1.23 -22.40
C LYS A 158 -8.90 0.03 -22.62
N ASP A 159 -9.07 0.44 -23.86
CA ASP A 159 -9.83 1.66 -24.21
C ASP A 159 -11.30 1.56 -23.80
N SER A 160 -11.96 0.40 -24.03
CA SER A 160 -13.36 0.23 -23.65
C SER A 160 -13.55 0.25 -22.13
N ILE A 161 -12.63 -0.36 -21.37
CA ILE A 161 -12.67 -0.35 -19.90
C ILE A 161 -12.42 1.07 -19.37
N ILE A 162 -11.40 1.77 -19.87
CA ILE A 162 -11.10 3.16 -19.46
C ILE A 162 -12.29 4.08 -19.76
N LYS A 163 -12.88 3.98 -20.96
CA LYS A 163 -14.05 4.76 -21.35
C LYS A 163 -15.25 4.47 -20.45
N MET A 164 -15.48 3.21 -20.13
CA MET A 164 -16.57 2.79 -19.23
C MET A 164 -16.35 3.34 -17.83
N ASN A 165 -15.15 3.25 -17.29
CA ASN A 165 -14.79 3.79 -15.95
C ASN A 165 -15.02 5.31 -15.87
N LEU A 166 -14.66 6.06 -16.93
CA LEU A 166 -14.88 7.51 -17.00
C LEU A 166 -16.35 7.89 -17.08
N SER A 167 -17.17 7.09 -17.81
CA SER A 167 -18.59 7.37 -17.99
C SER A 167 -19.45 6.98 -16.78
N SER A 168 -18.95 6.11 -15.92
CA SER A 168 -19.70 5.52 -14.80
C SER A 168 -19.72 6.37 -13.53
N GLY A 169 -18.97 7.49 -13.50
CA GLY A 169 -18.83 8.34 -12.30
C GLY A 169 -18.02 7.68 -11.19
N LYS A 170 -17.85 8.41 -10.07
CA LYS A 170 -17.04 7.95 -8.92
C LYS A 170 -17.61 6.73 -8.19
N GLU A 171 -18.86 6.39 -8.44
CA GLU A 171 -19.56 5.29 -7.75
C GLU A 171 -19.36 3.90 -8.39
N GLN A 172 -18.77 3.84 -9.58
CA GLN A 172 -18.59 2.59 -10.32
C GLN A 172 -17.12 2.40 -10.72
N ILE A 173 -16.33 1.97 -9.76
CA ILE A 173 -14.91 1.68 -9.96
C ILE A 173 -14.78 0.32 -10.64
N ILE A 174 -14.17 0.30 -11.82
CA ILE A 174 -13.90 -0.91 -12.60
C ILE A 174 -12.43 -1.08 -13.02
N LEU A 175 -11.53 -0.33 -12.36
CA LEU A 175 -10.08 -0.32 -12.57
C LEU A 175 -9.32 -0.44 -11.26
N GLY A 176 -8.04 -0.72 -11.36
CA GLY A 176 -7.09 -0.66 -10.25
C GLY A 176 -6.92 -1.96 -9.48
N TYR A 177 -6.19 -1.87 -8.37
CA TYR A 177 -5.81 -3.03 -7.57
C TYR A 177 -7.00 -3.83 -7.07
N HIS A 178 -8.05 -3.18 -6.56
CA HIS A 178 -9.19 -3.88 -5.94
C HIS A 178 -10.11 -4.58 -6.94
N VAL A 179 -10.11 -4.14 -8.20
CA VAL A 179 -10.77 -4.87 -9.27
C VAL A 179 -10.00 -6.14 -9.63
N ILE A 180 -8.68 -6.07 -9.70
CA ILE A 180 -7.82 -7.25 -9.90
C ILE A 180 -7.96 -8.22 -8.71
N GLU A 181 -8.03 -7.70 -7.49
CA GLU A 181 -8.31 -8.46 -6.28
C GLU A 181 -9.62 -9.24 -6.40
N PHE A 182 -10.73 -8.54 -6.66
CA PHE A 182 -12.02 -9.18 -6.84
C PHE A 182 -12.01 -10.25 -7.95
N LEU A 183 -11.34 -9.99 -9.06
CA LEU A 183 -11.23 -10.97 -10.15
C LEU A 183 -10.44 -12.22 -9.74
N LEU A 184 -9.45 -12.09 -8.85
CA LEU A 184 -8.67 -13.23 -8.37
C LEU A 184 -9.34 -13.98 -7.21
N TRP A 185 -10.02 -13.26 -6.28
CA TRP A 185 -10.59 -13.88 -5.08
C TRP A 185 -12.09 -14.14 -5.17
N GLY A 186 -12.84 -13.37 -5.98
CA GLY A 186 -14.30 -13.39 -5.97
C GLY A 186 -14.89 -12.58 -4.81
N GLU A 187 -16.19 -12.77 -4.56
CA GLU A 187 -16.83 -12.20 -3.39
C GLU A 187 -16.29 -12.86 -2.12
N ASP A 188 -16.11 -12.06 -1.10
CA ASP A 188 -15.93 -12.54 0.26
C ASP A 188 -17.26 -12.46 0.99
N ASN A 189 -17.80 -13.62 1.37
CA ASN A 189 -19.07 -13.78 2.08
C ASN A 189 -18.91 -14.45 3.45
N GLU A 190 -17.68 -14.81 3.80
CA GLU A 190 -17.37 -15.44 5.08
C GLU A 190 -16.92 -14.39 6.10
N ILE A 191 -17.09 -14.71 7.39
CA ILE A 191 -16.57 -13.87 8.48
C ILE A 191 -15.07 -14.11 8.71
N VAL A 192 -14.59 -15.27 8.29
CA VAL A 192 -13.19 -15.66 8.45
C VAL A 192 -12.73 -16.33 7.18
N GLY A 193 -11.76 -15.72 6.53
CA GLY A 193 -11.17 -16.21 5.28
C GLY A 193 -11.55 -15.36 4.07
N SER A 194 -10.63 -15.30 3.13
CA SER A 194 -10.78 -14.54 1.89
C SER A 194 -11.76 -15.19 0.92
N GLY A 195 -12.18 -14.43 -0.09
CA GLY A 195 -12.96 -14.98 -1.21
C GLY A 195 -12.32 -16.23 -1.84
N ASP A 196 -13.12 -17.13 -2.32
CA ASP A 196 -12.76 -18.49 -2.73
C ASP A 196 -12.97 -18.77 -4.23
N ARG A 197 -12.90 -17.73 -5.09
CA ARG A 197 -13.05 -17.91 -6.53
C ARG A 197 -12.24 -19.09 -7.05
N SER A 198 -12.89 -19.99 -7.77
CA SER A 198 -12.23 -21.16 -8.35
C SER A 198 -11.39 -20.79 -9.57
N PHE A 199 -10.22 -21.41 -9.74
CA PHE A 199 -9.46 -21.29 -10.99
C PHE A 199 -10.27 -21.80 -12.20
N LYS A 200 -11.30 -22.65 -11.99
CA LYS A 200 -12.17 -23.18 -13.05
C LYS A 200 -12.96 -22.07 -13.75
N ASP A 201 -13.18 -20.92 -13.11
CA ASP A 201 -13.80 -19.75 -13.71
C ASP A 201 -13.01 -19.19 -14.90
N TYR A 202 -11.75 -19.55 -14.99
CA TYR A 202 -10.82 -19.17 -16.05
C TYR A 202 -10.53 -20.32 -17.05
N VAL A 203 -11.14 -21.49 -16.84
CA VAL A 203 -11.03 -22.62 -17.78
C VAL A 203 -12.05 -22.42 -18.88
N LYS A 204 -11.58 -22.43 -20.14
CA LYS A 204 -12.42 -22.30 -21.31
C LYS A 204 -13.46 -23.43 -21.31
N SER A 205 -14.72 -23.07 -21.29
CA SER A 205 -15.88 -23.95 -21.36
C SER A 205 -16.81 -23.50 -22.51
N GLU A 206 -17.92 -24.15 -22.68
CA GLU A 206 -18.97 -23.73 -23.63
C GLU A 206 -19.54 -22.35 -23.28
N ASN A 207 -19.35 -21.91 -22.03
CA ASN A 207 -19.72 -20.58 -21.56
C ASN A 207 -18.56 -19.60 -21.75
N ASN A 208 -18.72 -18.57 -22.58
CA ASN A 208 -17.71 -17.59 -22.98
C ASN A 208 -17.22 -16.66 -21.84
N SER A 209 -17.81 -16.71 -20.63
CA SER A 209 -17.45 -15.82 -19.51
C SER A 209 -15.99 -16.00 -19.05
N ALA A 210 -15.44 -17.19 -19.14
CA ALA A 210 -14.05 -17.46 -18.78
C ALA A 210 -13.06 -16.65 -19.63
N GLU A 211 -13.27 -16.59 -20.94
CA GLU A 211 -12.42 -15.83 -21.85
C GLU A 211 -12.58 -14.32 -21.62
N ARG A 212 -13.82 -13.85 -21.44
CA ARG A 212 -14.11 -12.45 -21.14
C ARG A 212 -13.50 -12.01 -19.79
N ARG A 213 -13.60 -12.88 -18.78
CA ARG A 213 -12.98 -12.64 -17.45
C ARG A 213 -11.46 -12.57 -17.55
N ALA A 214 -10.85 -13.46 -18.31
CA ALA A 214 -9.42 -13.46 -18.56
C ALA A 214 -8.96 -12.17 -19.27
N GLN A 215 -9.70 -11.72 -20.29
CA GLN A 215 -9.45 -10.46 -20.99
C GLN A 215 -9.60 -9.26 -20.05
N PHE A 216 -10.64 -9.24 -19.21
CA PHE A 216 -10.86 -8.15 -18.25
C PHE A 216 -9.73 -8.06 -17.23
N LEU A 217 -9.37 -9.19 -16.61
CA LEU A 217 -8.25 -9.28 -15.65
C LEU A 217 -6.94 -8.81 -16.27
N MET A 218 -6.64 -9.26 -17.49
CA MET A 218 -5.39 -8.90 -18.17
C MET A 218 -5.35 -7.40 -18.50
N ASN A 219 -6.44 -6.86 -19.08
CA ASN A 219 -6.49 -5.44 -19.42
C ASN A 219 -6.42 -4.52 -18.18
N CYS A 220 -7.10 -4.87 -17.08
CA CYS A 220 -6.99 -4.11 -15.84
C CYS A 220 -5.54 -4.10 -15.31
N THR A 221 -4.84 -5.23 -15.42
CA THR A 221 -3.43 -5.32 -15.01
C THR A 221 -2.51 -4.46 -15.88
N GLU A 222 -2.72 -4.46 -17.19
CA GLU A 222 -1.95 -3.62 -18.13
C GLU A 222 -2.25 -2.13 -17.93
N ILE A 223 -3.50 -1.73 -17.63
CA ILE A 223 -3.86 -0.35 -17.31
C ILE A 223 -3.16 0.07 -16.01
N LEU A 224 -3.17 -0.79 -14.99
CA LEU A 224 -2.45 -0.54 -13.73
C LEU A 224 -0.96 -0.28 -13.96
N ILE A 225 -0.30 -1.06 -14.82
CA ILE A 225 1.11 -0.87 -15.17
C ILE A 225 1.32 0.49 -15.82
N ASN A 226 0.50 0.86 -16.81
CA ASN A 226 0.61 2.16 -17.48
C ASN A 226 0.45 3.33 -16.50
N ASP A 227 -0.49 3.23 -15.56
CA ASP A 227 -0.70 4.26 -14.55
C ASP A 227 0.50 4.35 -13.57
N LEU A 228 1.11 3.21 -13.22
CA LEU A 228 2.32 3.18 -12.39
C LEU A 228 3.58 3.67 -13.14
N GLU A 229 3.67 3.50 -14.45
CA GLU A 229 4.73 4.11 -15.27
C GLU A 229 4.65 5.65 -15.21
N ASN A 230 3.44 6.20 -15.25
CA ASN A 230 3.21 7.63 -15.05
C ASN A 230 3.66 8.08 -13.65
N GLU A 231 3.34 7.32 -12.58
CA GLU A 231 3.82 7.61 -11.22
C GLU A 231 5.35 7.61 -11.13
N VAL A 232 6.03 6.66 -11.78
CA VAL A 232 7.51 6.65 -11.84
C VAL A 232 8.03 7.92 -12.52
N SER A 233 7.39 8.37 -13.61
CA SER A 233 7.81 9.57 -14.33
C SER A 233 7.68 10.85 -13.49
N GLU A 234 6.69 10.92 -12.61
CA GLU A 234 6.46 12.04 -11.70
C GLU A 234 7.55 12.19 -10.61
N TRP A 235 8.24 11.10 -10.28
CA TRP A 235 9.33 11.13 -9.29
C TRP A 235 10.73 11.01 -9.92
N LYS A 236 10.82 10.98 -11.24
CA LYS A 236 12.13 10.92 -11.94
C LYS A 236 12.92 12.20 -11.71
N SER A 237 14.16 12.07 -11.22
CA SER A 237 15.05 13.20 -11.00
C SER A 237 15.40 13.94 -12.32
N GLY A 238 15.73 15.24 -12.21
CA GLY A 238 16.17 16.07 -13.32
C GLY A 238 15.06 16.68 -14.19
N ASN A 239 13.79 16.38 -13.92
CA ASN A 239 12.65 17.02 -14.60
C ASN A 239 12.02 18.08 -13.68
N LYS A 240 12.14 19.36 -14.02
CA LYS A 240 11.61 20.47 -13.22
C LYS A 240 10.08 20.54 -13.19
N ASN A 241 9.41 19.89 -14.13
CA ASN A 241 7.95 19.97 -14.29
C ASN A 241 7.18 18.83 -13.61
N ASN A 242 7.86 17.77 -13.17
CA ASN A 242 7.24 16.67 -12.43
C ASN A 242 7.18 16.97 -10.92
N ARG A 243 6.57 16.06 -10.13
CA ARG A 243 6.42 16.23 -8.66
C ARG A 243 7.76 16.42 -7.97
N SER A 244 8.76 15.60 -8.31
CA SER A 244 10.11 15.70 -7.75
C SER A 244 10.73 17.09 -7.98
N GLY A 245 10.67 17.59 -9.22
CA GLY A 245 11.25 18.88 -9.57
C GLY A 245 10.48 20.04 -8.95
N ARG A 246 9.15 19.99 -8.94
CA ARG A 246 8.32 21.03 -8.30
C ARG A 246 8.55 21.11 -6.79
N LEU A 247 8.61 19.95 -6.10
CA LEU A 247 8.90 19.90 -4.67
C LEU A 247 10.26 20.50 -4.36
N GLN A 248 11.31 20.15 -5.12
CA GLN A 248 12.67 20.65 -4.90
C GLN A 248 12.86 22.13 -5.31
N ALA A 249 11.96 22.68 -6.12
CA ALA A 249 11.96 24.10 -6.51
C ALA A 249 11.16 25.00 -5.56
N MET A 250 10.41 24.43 -4.61
CA MET A 250 9.67 25.20 -3.59
C MET A 250 10.63 25.88 -2.62
N PRO A 251 10.22 26.99 -1.97
CA PRO A 251 10.91 27.46 -0.77
C PRO A 251 11.10 26.31 0.22
N VAL A 252 12.28 26.19 0.81
CA VAL A 252 12.68 25.02 1.61
C VAL A 252 11.70 24.74 2.76
N ASP A 253 11.29 25.79 3.47
CA ASP A 253 10.38 25.64 4.62
C ASP A 253 8.95 25.24 4.16
N ASP A 254 8.49 25.73 3.01
CA ASP A 254 7.20 25.34 2.43
C ASP A 254 7.20 23.86 2.01
N ALA A 255 8.28 23.40 1.40
CA ALA A 255 8.43 21.99 1.00
C ALA A 255 8.41 21.06 2.24
N ILE A 256 9.10 21.43 3.31
CA ILE A 256 9.09 20.66 4.56
C ILE A 256 7.71 20.68 5.20
N ALA A 257 7.07 21.85 5.28
CA ALA A 257 5.72 21.97 5.83
C ALA A 257 4.72 21.05 5.09
N LEU A 258 4.80 21.00 3.76
CA LEU A 258 3.98 20.12 2.93
C LEU A 258 4.25 18.64 3.22
N ILE A 259 5.52 18.24 3.37
CA ILE A 259 5.90 16.85 3.70
C ILE A 259 5.34 16.47 5.07
N LEU A 260 5.53 17.31 6.08
CA LEU A 260 5.04 17.08 7.44
C LEU A 260 3.51 17.02 7.49
N GLU A 261 2.83 17.92 6.78
CA GLU A 261 1.38 17.90 6.63
C GLU A 261 0.91 16.56 6.05
N ARG A 262 1.61 16.03 5.04
CA ARG A 262 1.24 14.77 4.41
C ARG A 262 1.41 13.57 5.36
N ILE A 263 2.51 13.54 6.13
CA ILE A 263 2.73 12.51 7.16
C ILE A 263 1.60 12.57 8.21
N SER A 264 1.27 13.78 8.69
CA SER A 264 0.20 13.99 9.66
C SER A 264 -1.16 13.57 9.13
N GLN A 265 -1.50 13.94 7.89
CA GLN A 265 -2.75 13.57 7.24
C GLN A 265 -2.88 12.05 7.09
N LEU A 266 -1.81 11.35 6.66
CA LEU A 266 -1.84 9.90 6.49
C LEU A 266 -2.00 9.20 7.84
N SER A 267 -1.22 9.56 8.86
CA SER A 267 -1.33 8.94 10.17
C SER A 267 -2.70 9.20 10.83
N SER A 268 -3.24 10.41 10.68
CA SER A 268 -4.58 10.76 11.14
C SER A 268 -5.68 10.03 10.36
N SER A 269 -5.54 9.91 9.05
CA SER A 269 -6.50 9.16 8.21
C SER A 269 -6.57 7.69 8.62
N ILE A 270 -5.42 7.06 8.86
CA ILE A 270 -5.39 5.68 9.34
C ILE A 270 -6.05 5.56 10.71
N SER A 271 -5.69 6.42 11.68
CA SER A 271 -6.15 6.31 13.06
C SER A 271 -7.61 6.67 13.25
N SER A 272 -8.11 7.74 12.61
CA SER A 272 -9.43 8.30 12.93
C SER A 272 -10.48 8.07 11.84
N SER A 273 -10.13 7.88 10.58
CA SER A 273 -11.15 7.66 9.55
C SER A 273 -11.25 6.20 9.12
N GLN A 274 -10.14 5.50 8.94
CA GLN A 274 -10.18 4.10 8.49
C GLN A 274 -10.43 3.16 9.66
N ILE A 275 -9.65 3.29 10.75
CA ILE A 275 -9.77 2.42 11.92
C ILE A 275 -11.08 2.67 12.68
N ASP A 276 -11.44 3.93 12.93
CA ASP A 276 -12.68 4.23 13.65
C ASP A 276 -13.91 3.77 12.86
N SER A 277 -13.92 3.88 11.54
CA SER A 277 -15.02 3.35 10.72
C SER A 277 -15.14 1.83 10.81
N ILE A 278 -14.03 1.11 10.84
CA ILE A 278 -14.03 -0.35 11.06
C ILE A 278 -14.62 -0.69 12.44
N ILE A 279 -14.26 0.07 13.49
CA ILE A 279 -14.74 -0.18 14.86
C ILE A 279 -16.25 0.14 15.00
N VAL A 280 -16.70 1.25 14.41
CA VAL A 280 -18.07 1.77 14.60
C VAL A 280 -19.06 1.03 13.70
N ASP A 281 -18.75 0.88 12.43
CA ASP A 281 -19.68 0.32 11.46
C ASP A 281 -19.59 -1.18 11.34
N GLY A 282 -18.42 -1.78 11.59
CA GLY A 282 -18.17 -3.22 11.42
C GLY A 282 -18.57 -3.72 10.02
N SER A 283 -18.68 -2.79 9.05
CA SER A 283 -19.18 -3.12 7.73
C SER A 283 -18.04 -3.49 6.80
N LYS A 284 -18.28 -4.51 5.95
CA LYS A 284 -17.35 -4.89 4.87
C LYS A 284 -17.01 -3.73 3.92
N PHE A 285 -17.80 -2.65 3.94
CA PHE A 285 -17.59 -1.46 3.10
C PHE A 285 -16.49 -0.51 3.61
N THR A 286 -15.95 -0.75 4.80
CA THR A 286 -14.87 0.05 5.38
C THR A 286 -13.50 -0.60 5.23
N GLU A 287 -13.47 -1.84 4.78
CA GLU A 287 -12.26 -2.63 4.55
C GLU A 287 -11.77 -2.49 3.10
N GLN A 288 -10.52 -2.04 2.90
CA GLN A 288 -10.01 -1.80 1.55
C GLN A 288 -9.75 -3.09 0.78
N SER A 289 -8.97 -4.00 1.35
CA SER A 289 -8.60 -5.29 0.74
C SER A 289 -9.51 -6.41 1.23
N THR A 290 -10.83 -6.20 1.06
CA THR A 290 -11.87 -7.05 1.61
C THR A 290 -11.91 -8.45 0.97
N TYR A 291 -11.61 -8.55 -0.34
CA TYR A 291 -11.70 -9.85 -1.01
C TYR A 291 -10.56 -10.80 -0.67
N SER A 292 -9.42 -10.25 -0.29
CA SER A 292 -8.20 -10.99 0.05
C SER A 292 -7.97 -11.15 1.54
N ASP A 293 -8.74 -10.49 2.40
CA ASP A 293 -8.53 -10.37 3.86
C ASP A 293 -7.16 -9.79 4.22
N THR A 294 -6.61 -8.90 3.40
CA THR A 294 -5.26 -8.38 3.59
C THR A 294 -5.19 -6.93 4.04
N THR A 295 -6.29 -6.32 4.47
CA THR A 295 -6.35 -4.94 4.97
C THR A 295 -5.37 -4.67 6.13
N HIS A 296 -5.07 -5.67 6.96
CA HIS A 296 -4.03 -5.53 7.99
C HIS A 296 -2.63 -5.26 7.39
N PHE A 297 -2.32 -5.79 6.21
CA PHE A 297 -1.08 -5.44 5.48
C PHE A 297 -1.15 -4.03 4.89
N ASP A 298 -2.33 -3.55 4.51
CA ASP A 298 -2.48 -2.18 4.00
C ASP A 298 -2.03 -1.18 5.07
N PHE A 299 -2.51 -1.31 6.30
CA PHE A 299 -2.06 -0.45 7.41
C PHE A 299 -0.58 -0.61 7.73
N LEU A 300 -0.09 -1.86 7.82
CA LEU A 300 1.31 -2.14 8.10
C LEU A 300 2.22 -1.43 7.10
N HIS A 301 1.93 -1.55 5.80
CA HIS A 301 2.78 -0.98 4.77
C HIS A 301 2.62 0.54 4.62
N SER A 302 1.46 1.12 4.86
CA SER A 302 1.28 2.56 4.92
C SER A 302 2.10 3.18 6.05
N ILE A 303 2.12 2.56 7.23
CA ILE A 303 2.95 3.00 8.38
C ILE A 303 4.43 2.75 8.10
N ALA A 304 4.79 1.66 7.41
CA ALA A 304 6.16 1.42 6.97
C ALA A 304 6.66 2.52 6.01
N GLY A 305 5.79 3.06 5.15
CA GLY A 305 6.11 4.23 4.32
C GLY A 305 6.48 5.46 5.14
N ILE A 306 5.74 5.75 6.20
CA ILE A 306 6.09 6.83 7.16
C ILE A 306 7.42 6.50 7.84
N SER A 307 7.62 5.27 8.30
CA SER A 307 8.86 4.82 8.94
C SER A 307 10.08 4.98 8.04
N ASN A 308 9.94 4.73 6.74
CA ASN A 308 11.00 4.96 5.75
C ASN A 308 11.45 6.41 5.71
N LEU A 309 10.52 7.37 5.81
CA LEU A 309 10.82 8.80 5.87
C LEU A 309 11.50 9.20 7.18
N PHE A 310 11.07 8.63 8.30
CA PHE A 310 11.71 8.86 9.59
C PHE A 310 13.16 8.37 9.59
N ALA A 311 13.39 7.18 9.06
CA ALA A 311 14.73 6.60 8.97
C ALA A 311 15.61 7.23 7.87
N GLY A 312 14.99 7.84 6.85
CA GLY A 312 15.68 8.32 5.67
C GLY A 312 16.14 7.21 4.73
N ALA A 313 15.51 6.04 4.78
CA ALA A 313 15.95 4.87 4.02
C ALA A 313 14.76 4.14 3.38
N TYR A 314 14.97 3.55 2.21
CA TYR A 314 14.04 2.64 1.58
C TYR A 314 14.71 1.31 1.24
N VAL A 315 14.09 0.22 1.70
CA VAL A 315 14.52 -1.15 1.43
C VAL A 315 13.47 -1.83 0.56
N GLY A 316 13.89 -2.34 -0.59
CA GLY A 316 12.99 -3.07 -1.49
C GLY A 316 12.60 -4.45 -0.94
N LEU A 317 11.60 -5.09 -1.55
CA LEU A 317 11.16 -6.45 -1.18
C LEU A 317 12.27 -7.51 -1.34
N ASP A 318 13.30 -7.23 -2.13
CA ASP A 318 14.50 -8.04 -2.26
C ASP A 318 15.48 -7.91 -1.08
N GLY A 319 15.11 -7.15 -0.04
CA GLY A 319 15.93 -6.88 1.14
C GLY A 319 17.11 -5.93 0.89
N LYS A 320 17.20 -5.32 -0.30
CA LYS A 320 18.30 -4.41 -0.63
C LYS A 320 17.93 -2.96 -0.34
N ILE A 321 18.90 -2.22 0.21
CA ILE A 321 18.77 -0.77 0.35
C ILE A 321 18.76 -0.15 -1.04
N LYS A 322 17.69 0.59 -1.37
CA LYS A 322 17.51 1.32 -2.62
C LYS A 322 17.90 2.79 -2.47
N VAL A 323 17.58 3.37 -1.31
CA VAL A 323 17.88 4.76 -0.95
C VAL A 323 18.34 4.82 0.50
N LEU A 324 19.32 5.69 0.78
CA LEU A 324 19.75 6.05 2.12
C LEU A 324 20.19 7.52 2.11
N GLY A 325 19.55 8.32 2.95
CA GLY A 325 19.83 9.75 3.09
C GLY A 325 19.39 10.29 4.45
N LEU A 326 19.27 11.61 4.58
CA LEU A 326 18.80 12.24 5.81
C LEU A 326 17.28 12.04 5.95
N GLY A 327 16.86 11.37 7.01
CA GLY A 327 15.46 11.18 7.38
C GLY A 327 14.96 12.26 8.34
N LEU A 328 13.66 12.18 8.67
CA LEU A 328 13.03 13.12 9.59
C LEU A 328 13.66 13.10 10.99
N MET A 329 14.11 11.94 11.48
CA MET A 329 14.83 11.86 12.75
C MET A 329 16.13 12.67 12.73
N GLY A 330 16.90 12.56 11.65
CA GLY A 330 18.13 13.35 11.50
C GLY A 330 17.86 14.85 11.34
N LEU A 331 16.81 15.23 10.64
CA LEU A 331 16.40 16.65 10.56
C LEU A 331 15.97 17.19 11.93
N ALA A 332 15.20 16.42 12.71
CA ALA A 332 14.76 16.81 14.05
C ALA A 332 15.94 17.02 15.03
N GLU A 333 16.98 16.21 14.91
CA GLU A 333 18.24 16.39 15.67
C GLU A 333 18.91 17.73 15.36
N GLU A 334 18.97 18.13 14.10
CA GLU A 334 19.57 19.40 13.67
C GLU A 334 18.72 20.63 14.09
N ILE A 335 17.39 20.48 14.15
CA ILE A 335 16.48 21.53 14.63
C ILE A 335 16.55 21.68 16.15
N ASN A 336 16.90 20.62 16.87
CA ASN A 336 17.00 20.55 18.33
C ASN A 336 15.72 20.95 19.09
N VAL A 337 14.56 20.66 18.51
CA VAL A 337 13.24 20.97 19.10
C VAL A 337 12.63 19.77 19.81
N ILE A 338 12.89 18.57 19.33
CA ILE A 338 12.36 17.32 19.85
C ILE A 338 13.49 16.33 20.03
N ASN A 339 13.47 15.62 21.15
CA ASN A 339 14.41 14.53 21.37
C ASN A 339 14.21 13.43 20.32
N SER A 340 15.25 13.12 19.56
CA SER A 340 15.21 12.07 18.53
C SER A 340 14.88 10.68 19.10
N ASP A 341 15.19 10.41 20.36
CA ASP A 341 14.84 9.16 21.05
C ASP A 341 13.33 9.07 21.30
N ASP A 342 12.64 10.19 21.58
CA ASP A 342 11.17 10.23 21.71
C ASP A 342 10.51 9.98 20.36
N LEU A 343 10.97 10.63 19.31
CA LEU A 343 10.51 10.38 17.93
C LEU A 343 10.67 8.92 17.52
N ARG A 344 11.82 8.34 17.83
CA ARG A 344 12.12 6.93 17.57
C ARG A 344 11.18 6.02 18.35
N SER A 345 10.94 6.32 19.63
CA SER A 345 10.02 5.55 20.46
C SER A 345 8.60 5.58 19.92
N ILE A 346 8.10 6.75 19.53
CA ILE A 346 6.77 6.93 18.92
C ILE A 346 6.66 6.10 17.63
N MET A 347 7.65 6.21 16.72
CA MET A 347 7.62 5.47 15.47
C MET A 347 7.70 3.95 15.68
N ASN A 348 8.55 3.51 16.62
CA ASN A 348 8.68 2.09 16.96
C ASN A 348 7.37 1.54 17.56
N ASN A 349 6.66 2.31 18.36
CA ASN A 349 5.36 1.93 18.92
C ASN A 349 4.30 1.77 17.82
N ALA A 350 4.22 2.72 16.88
CA ALA A 350 3.32 2.64 15.74
C ALA A 350 3.63 1.41 14.86
N MET A 351 4.91 1.16 14.58
CA MET A 351 5.34 -0.01 13.81
C MET A 351 5.01 -1.31 14.54
N ARG A 352 5.26 -1.41 15.84
CA ARG A 352 4.92 -2.61 16.62
C ARG A 352 3.41 -2.86 16.66
N ALA A 353 2.61 -1.82 16.88
CA ALA A 353 1.16 -1.92 16.87
C ALA A 353 0.65 -2.40 15.50
N SER A 354 1.18 -1.87 14.39
CA SER A 354 0.82 -2.31 13.05
C SER A 354 1.24 -3.76 12.76
N GLN A 355 2.34 -4.23 13.32
CA GLN A 355 2.77 -5.63 13.22
C GLN A 355 1.90 -6.59 14.03
N ASN A 356 1.37 -6.14 15.15
CA ASN A 356 0.46 -6.93 15.99
C ASN A 356 -0.98 -6.88 15.49
N PHE A 357 -1.27 -5.99 14.54
CA PHE A 357 -2.60 -5.81 13.99
C PHE A 357 -3.03 -7.05 13.19
N LYS A 358 -4.17 -7.62 13.54
CA LYS A 358 -4.65 -8.90 13.00
C LYS A 358 -6.03 -8.74 12.40
N GLY A 359 -6.21 -9.28 11.20
CA GLY A 359 -7.52 -9.55 10.62
C GLY A 359 -7.99 -10.99 10.93
N PRO A 360 -9.13 -11.41 10.40
CA PRO A 360 -9.99 -10.65 9.49
C PRO A 360 -10.84 -9.60 10.23
N PHE A 361 -11.13 -8.48 9.54
CA PHE A 361 -11.93 -7.41 10.16
C PHE A 361 -13.43 -7.68 10.13
N ASP A 362 -13.88 -8.55 9.27
CA ASP A 362 -15.25 -9.02 9.19
C ASP A 362 -15.78 -9.58 10.51
N ILE A 363 -14.90 -10.11 11.34
CA ILE A 363 -15.26 -10.57 12.69
C ILE A 363 -15.85 -9.43 13.55
N LEU A 364 -15.50 -8.17 13.27
CA LEU A 364 -16.02 -7.01 13.99
C LEU A 364 -17.50 -6.73 13.68
N SER A 365 -18.03 -7.29 12.57
CA SER A 365 -19.46 -7.29 12.27
C SER A 365 -20.24 -8.36 13.06
N SER A 366 -19.55 -9.31 13.69
CA SER A 366 -20.17 -10.41 14.43
C SER A 366 -21.05 -9.91 15.57
N LYS A 367 -22.19 -10.56 15.76
CA LYS A 367 -23.07 -10.35 16.92
C LYS A 367 -22.49 -10.93 18.21
N ASP A 368 -21.58 -11.90 18.10
CA ASP A 368 -20.91 -12.51 19.26
C ASP A 368 -19.69 -11.69 19.69
N LYS A 369 -19.96 -10.63 20.46
CA LYS A 369 -18.96 -9.75 21.05
C LYS A 369 -18.06 -10.42 22.11
N LYS A 370 -18.34 -11.66 22.49
CA LYS A 370 -17.55 -12.45 23.46
C LYS A 370 -16.60 -13.42 22.76
N ASN A 371 -16.69 -13.55 21.45
CA ASN A 371 -15.76 -14.35 20.68
C ASN A 371 -14.32 -13.84 20.86
N GLN A 372 -13.39 -14.75 21.15
CA GLN A 372 -11.99 -14.38 21.42
C GLN A 372 -11.34 -13.66 20.21
N LEU A 373 -11.61 -14.12 18.99
CA LEU A 373 -11.10 -13.47 17.78
C LEU A 373 -11.64 -12.05 17.63
N TYR A 374 -12.94 -11.81 17.94
CA TYR A 374 -13.51 -10.47 17.98
C TYR A 374 -12.77 -9.56 18.96
N LEU A 375 -12.52 -10.05 20.18
CA LEU A 375 -11.84 -9.27 21.22
C LEU A 375 -10.39 -8.98 20.84
N ASP A 376 -9.67 -9.96 20.32
CA ASP A 376 -8.28 -9.81 19.90
C ASP A 376 -8.14 -8.82 18.74
N THR A 377 -9.02 -8.92 17.74
CA THR A 377 -9.04 -7.99 16.59
C THR A 377 -9.38 -6.58 17.06
N LYS A 378 -10.42 -6.40 17.87
CA LYS A 378 -10.81 -5.10 18.42
C LYS A 378 -9.68 -4.46 19.24
N ASN A 379 -9.00 -5.23 20.08
CA ASN A 379 -7.89 -4.74 20.90
C ASN A 379 -6.71 -4.29 20.01
N SER A 380 -6.35 -5.08 19.01
CA SER A 380 -5.25 -4.73 18.08
C SER A 380 -5.55 -3.47 17.27
N VAL A 381 -6.81 -3.28 16.86
CA VAL A 381 -7.28 -2.07 16.17
C VAL A 381 -7.17 -0.84 17.07
N THR A 382 -7.59 -0.96 18.33
CA THR A 382 -7.50 0.14 19.32
C THR A 382 -6.04 0.48 19.61
N GLU A 383 -5.18 -0.54 19.81
CA GLU A 383 -3.74 -0.35 20.06
C GLU A 383 -3.08 0.42 18.91
N LEU A 384 -3.42 0.10 17.66
CA LEU A 384 -2.89 0.79 16.50
C LEU A 384 -3.35 2.25 16.42
N SER A 385 -4.64 2.51 16.65
CA SER A 385 -5.19 3.89 16.69
C SER A 385 -4.46 4.72 17.76
N ASP A 386 -4.31 4.18 18.96
CA ASP A 386 -3.66 4.87 20.07
C ASP A 386 -2.16 5.12 19.83
N ALA A 387 -1.48 4.20 19.14
CA ALA A 387 -0.07 4.36 18.79
C ALA A 387 0.17 5.43 17.71
N LEU A 388 -0.82 5.72 16.85
CA LEU A 388 -0.71 6.72 15.77
C LEU A 388 -1.00 8.14 16.23
N LYS A 389 -1.79 8.34 17.30
CA LYS A 389 -2.13 9.68 17.82
C LYS A 389 -0.88 10.50 18.22
N PRO A 390 0.10 9.96 19.01
CA PRO A 390 1.33 10.66 19.30
C PRO A 390 2.16 10.98 18.06
N LEU A 391 2.16 10.10 17.06
CA LEU A 391 2.85 10.34 15.79
C LEU A 391 2.30 11.57 15.07
N THR A 392 0.98 11.67 14.95
CA THR A 392 0.30 12.83 14.36
C THR A 392 0.62 14.12 15.13
N SER A 393 0.58 14.07 16.46
CA SER A 393 0.87 15.23 17.31
C SER A 393 2.29 15.74 17.12
N VAL A 394 3.28 14.85 17.23
CA VAL A 394 4.69 15.23 17.15
C VAL A 394 5.09 15.78 15.78
N VAL A 395 4.53 15.25 14.72
CA VAL A 395 4.77 15.76 13.36
C VAL A 395 4.18 17.18 13.18
N ASN A 396 3.00 17.43 13.76
CA ASN A 396 2.39 18.76 13.75
C ASN A 396 3.21 19.78 14.55
N ASP A 397 3.78 19.38 15.68
CA ASP A 397 4.61 20.26 16.52
C ASP A 397 5.96 20.57 15.84
N LEU A 398 6.55 19.61 15.14
CA LEU A 398 7.70 19.85 14.26
C LEU A 398 7.37 20.90 13.19
N GLY A 399 6.21 20.79 12.55
CA GLY A 399 5.77 21.75 11.54
C GLY A 399 5.58 23.18 12.08
N LYS A 400 5.16 23.32 13.34
CA LYS A 400 5.05 24.64 14.00
C LYS A 400 6.43 25.24 14.33
N SER A 401 7.40 24.40 14.69
CA SER A 401 8.76 24.83 15.07
C SER A 401 9.62 25.28 13.90
N LEU A 402 9.20 24.94 12.67
CA LEU A 402 9.88 25.31 11.43
C LEU A 402 9.36 26.62 10.80
N LYS A 403 8.24 27.14 11.32
CA LYS A 403 7.67 28.47 10.96
C LYS A 403 8.23 29.55 11.83
#